data_efaf45e303e1db6f3a699de0ea32ab21
#
_entry.id   efaf45e303e1db6f3a699de0ea32ab21
#
_cell.length_a   1.000
_cell.length_b   1.000
_cell.length_c   1.000
_cell.angle_alpha   90.00
_cell.angle_beta   90.00
_cell.angle_gamma   90.00
#
_symmetry.space_group_name_H-M   'P 1'
#
loop_
_entity.id
_entity.type
_entity.pdbx_description
1 polymer ?
#
loop_
_entity_poly.entity_id
_entity_poly.type
_entity_poly.pdbx_seq_one_letter_code
_entity_poly.pdbx_strand_id
1 'polypeptide(L)'
;MSATDNHDKARAPERRHMTVRDTITVKLTEAFRPDALEVVDESHLHKGHAGHRPEGESHFRVRITAEAFRGKSRVDAHRMVYAALQGEIAAGLHALAIDARAP
;
A
#
# COMPACT_ATOMS: atom_id res chain seq x y z
N MET A 1 -23.83 11.87 -23.72
CA MET A 1 -23.91 10.98 -23.72
C MET A 1 -22.80 10.09 -23.74
N SER A 2 -22.26 9.90 -24.63
CA SER A 2 -21.24 8.92 -24.67
C SER A 2 -20.01 9.29 -23.92
N ALA A 3 -19.81 10.53 -23.69
CA ALA A 3 -18.64 10.94 -22.95
C ALA A 3 -18.57 10.28 -21.61
N THR A 4 -19.70 10.07 -21.03
CA THR A 4 -19.74 9.46 -19.73
C THR A 4 -19.18 8.07 -19.76
N ASP A 5 -19.43 7.40 -20.82
CA ASP A 5 -18.98 6.05 -20.92
C ASP A 5 -17.48 5.95 -20.88
N ASN A 6 -16.82 6.94 -21.38
CA ASN A 6 -15.38 6.89 -21.44
C ASN A 6 -14.75 6.86 -20.08
N HIS A 7 -15.33 7.59 -19.14
CA HIS A 7 -14.78 7.58 -17.81
C HIS A 7 -14.84 6.21 -17.20
N ASP A 8 -15.94 5.58 -17.34
CA ASP A 8 -16.13 4.29 -16.72
C ASP A 8 -15.22 3.28 -17.31
N LYS A 9 -15.05 3.34 -18.58
CA LYS A 9 -14.22 2.38 -19.25
C LYS A 9 -12.77 2.53 -18.81
N ALA A 10 -12.33 3.73 -18.63
CA ALA A 10 -10.97 3.94 -18.23
C ALA A 10 -10.71 3.34 -16.89
N ARG A 11 -11.67 3.48 -15.99
CA ARG A 11 -11.45 2.97 -14.67
C ARG A 11 -11.38 1.46 -14.61
N ALA A 12 -12.21 0.79 -15.34
CA ALA A 12 -12.22 -0.65 -15.31
C ALA A 12 -10.88 -1.26 -15.75
N PRO A 13 -10.29 -0.82 -16.86
CA PRO A 13 -8.99 -1.34 -17.24
C PRO A 13 -7.91 -1.02 -16.25
N GLU A 14 -7.97 0.16 -15.66
CA GLU A 14 -6.97 0.54 -14.68
C GLU A 14 -6.96 -0.41 -13.51
N ARG A 15 -8.13 -0.82 -13.08
CA ARG A 15 -8.21 -1.70 -11.94
C ARG A 15 -7.51 -3.02 -12.21
N ARG A 16 -7.59 -3.50 -13.42
CA ARG A 16 -6.96 -4.76 -13.76
C ARG A 16 -5.46 -4.66 -13.81
N HIS A 17 -4.93 -3.45 -13.94
CA HIS A 17 -3.50 -3.26 -14.01
C HIS A 17 -2.90 -2.73 -12.73
N MET A 18 -3.65 -2.74 -11.65
CA MET A 18 -3.14 -2.24 -10.39
C MET A 18 -2.04 -3.14 -9.87
N THR A 19 -0.94 -2.51 -9.48
CA THR A 19 0.15 -3.22 -8.84
C THR A 19 -0.17 -3.38 -7.36
N VAL A 20 0.65 -4.16 -6.68
CA VAL A 20 0.50 -4.31 -5.24
C VAL A 20 0.68 -2.94 -4.57
N ARG A 21 1.63 -2.14 -5.07
CA ARG A 21 1.82 -0.80 -4.52
C ARG A 21 0.55 0.03 -4.66
N ASP A 22 -0.11 -0.06 -5.80
CA ASP A 22 -1.35 0.68 -6.00
C ASP A 22 -2.43 0.22 -5.04
N THR A 23 -2.53 -1.07 -4.83
CA THR A 23 -3.52 -1.63 -3.91
C THR A 23 -3.26 -1.16 -2.49
N ILE A 24 -2.00 -1.18 -2.07
CA ILE A 24 -1.63 -0.71 -0.74
C ILE A 24 -2.03 0.75 -0.58
N THR A 25 -1.72 1.56 -1.59
CA THR A 25 -2.04 2.99 -1.56
C THR A 25 -3.54 3.21 -1.40
N VAL A 26 -4.33 2.50 -2.18
CA VAL A 26 -5.78 2.65 -2.12
C VAL A 26 -6.33 2.23 -0.76
N LYS A 27 -5.87 1.08 -0.26
CA LYS A 27 -6.39 0.59 1.00
C LYS A 27 -6.04 1.50 2.18
N LEU A 28 -4.82 2.01 2.20
CA LEU A 28 -4.42 2.90 3.28
C LEU A 28 -5.12 4.25 3.17
N THR A 29 -5.34 4.71 1.96
CA THR A 29 -6.07 5.96 1.76
C THR A 29 -7.49 5.83 2.27
N GLU A 30 -8.15 4.73 1.96
CA GLU A 30 -9.51 4.53 2.39
C GLU A 30 -9.63 4.29 3.89
N ALA A 31 -8.67 3.59 4.46
CA ALA A 31 -8.74 3.25 5.88
C ALA A 31 -8.43 4.43 6.79
N PHE A 32 -7.47 5.26 6.40
CA PHE A 32 -6.95 6.29 7.30
C PHE A 32 -7.11 7.72 6.82
N ARG A 33 -7.41 7.94 5.55
CA ARG A 33 -7.51 9.27 4.95
C ARG A 33 -6.32 10.11 5.36
N PRO A 34 -5.12 9.67 5.00
CA PRO A 34 -3.90 10.28 5.52
C PRO A 34 -3.66 11.67 4.96
N ASP A 35 -2.95 12.49 5.74
CA ASP A 35 -2.49 13.78 5.26
C ASP A 35 -1.33 13.60 4.30
N ALA A 36 -0.56 12.55 4.49
CA ALA A 36 0.55 12.22 3.59
C ALA A 36 0.71 10.71 3.53
N LEU A 37 1.02 10.21 2.36
CA LEU A 37 1.22 8.77 2.18
C LEU A 37 2.23 8.54 1.07
N GLU A 38 3.25 7.75 1.39
CA GLU A 38 4.24 7.35 0.42
C GLU A 38 4.40 5.83 0.50
N VAL A 39 4.28 5.16 -0.63
CA VAL A 39 4.44 3.71 -0.70
C VAL A 39 5.54 3.44 -1.72
N VAL A 40 6.62 2.84 -1.27
CA VAL A 40 7.78 2.60 -2.10
C VAL A 40 8.00 1.10 -2.25
N ASP A 41 8.15 0.64 -3.47
CA ASP A 41 8.47 -0.75 -3.75
C ASP A 41 9.99 -0.88 -3.69
N GLU A 42 10.47 -1.56 -2.68
CA GLU A 42 11.91 -1.75 -2.47
C GLU A 42 12.37 -3.14 -2.88
N SER A 43 11.54 -3.86 -3.62
CA SER A 43 11.88 -5.22 -4.01
C SER A 43 13.18 -5.30 -4.77
N HIS A 44 13.50 -4.27 -5.53
CA HIS A 44 14.72 -4.26 -6.31
C HIS A 44 15.98 -4.27 -5.44
N LEU A 45 15.88 -3.86 -4.21
CA LEU A 45 17.03 -3.87 -3.30
C LEU A 45 17.42 -5.28 -2.88
N HIS A 46 16.59 -6.25 -3.20
CA HIS A 46 16.83 -7.63 -2.80
C HIS A 46 17.14 -8.53 -3.98
N LYS A 47 17.44 -7.96 -5.12
CA LYS A 47 17.76 -8.74 -6.30
C LYS A 47 18.94 -9.64 -6.05
N GLY A 48 18.83 -10.87 -6.51
CA GLY A 48 19.91 -11.83 -6.35
C GLY A 48 19.87 -12.57 -5.06
N HIS A 49 19.03 -12.20 -4.13
CA HIS A 49 18.91 -12.92 -2.87
C HIS A 49 17.91 -14.06 -3.03
N ALA A 50 18.10 -15.09 -2.23
CA ALA A 50 17.15 -16.18 -2.23
C ALA A 50 15.78 -15.61 -1.88
N GLY A 51 14.77 -16.05 -2.61
CA GLY A 51 13.45 -15.56 -2.36
C GLY A 51 13.06 -14.34 -3.14
N HIS A 52 13.99 -13.78 -3.91
CA HIS A 52 13.66 -12.65 -4.75
C HIS A 52 12.61 -13.05 -5.80
N ARG A 53 11.64 -12.19 -5.98
CA ARG A 53 10.58 -12.44 -6.96
C ARG A 53 10.87 -11.62 -8.21
N PRO A 54 10.87 -12.27 -9.37
CA PRO A 54 11.20 -11.57 -10.61
C PRO A 54 10.32 -10.36 -10.88
N GLU A 55 9.07 -10.45 -10.49
CA GLU A 55 8.12 -9.37 -10.73
C GLU A 55 8.24 -8.24 -9.70
N GLY A 56 9.06 -8.40 -8.67
CA GLY A 56 9.13 -7.44 -7.60
C GLY A 56 7.91 -7.54 -6.72
N GLU A 57 7.55 -6.47 -6.07
CA GLU A 57 6.31 -6.35 -5.31
C GLU A 57 6.23 -7.28 -4.11
N SER A 58 7.36 -7.54 -3.47
CA SER A 58 7.38 -8.34 -2.25
C SER A 58 7.90 -7.59 -1.05
N HIS A 59 8.55 -6.45 -1.24
CA HIS A 59 9.14 -5.66 -0.16
C HIS A 59 8.74 -4.21 -0.34
N PHE A 60 8.08 -3.66 0.65
CA PHE A 60 7.57 -2.29 0.54
C PHE A 60 7.91 -1.47 1.77
N ARG A 61 8.03 -0.17 1.58
CA ARG A 61 8.14 0.79 2.66
C ARG A 61 6.95 1.72 2.58
N VAL A 62 6.29 1.92 3.72
CA VAL A 62 5.15 2.81 3.82
C VAL A 62 5.46 3.91 4.80
N ARG A 63 5.28 5.16 4.37
CA ARG A 63 5.33 6.31 5.27
C ARG A 63 3.96 6.92 5.23
N ILE A 64 3.31 6.97 6.38
CA ILE A 64 1.93 7.45 6.43
C ILE A 64 1.75 8.38 7.62
N THR A 65 1.15 9.53 7.35
CA THR A 65 0.83 10.50 8.37
C THR A 65 -0.68 10.67 8.39
N ALA A 66 -1.30 10.36 9.52
CA ALA A 66 -2.74 10.41 9.61
C ALA A 66 -3.17 10.70 11.03
N GLU A 67 -4.29 11.39 11.14
CA GLU A 67 -4.84 11.74 12.45
C GLU A 67 -5.16 10.49 13.25
N ALA A 68 -5.49 9.39 12.58
CA ALA A 68 -5.83 8.15 13.25
C ALA A 68 -4.72 7.63 14.16
N PHE A 69 -3.49 8.06 13.93
CA PHE A 69 -2.37 7.58 14.73
C PHE A 69 -2.06 8.45 15.94
N ARG A 70 -2.82 9.54 16.11
CA ARG A 70 -2.57 10.43 17.23
C ARG A 70 -2.84 9.71 18.53
N GLY A 71 -1.89 9.77 19.45
CA GLY A 71 -2.02 9.11 20.74
C GLY A 71 -1.74 7.62 20.69
N LYS A 72 -1.34 7.08 19.55
CA LYS A 72 -1.04 5.67 19.44
C LYS A 72 0.45 5.43 19.60
N SER A 73 0.81 4.31 20.22
CA SER A 73 2.20 3.90 20.29
C SER A 73 2.64 3.46 18.90
N ARG A 74 3.96 3.37 18.71
CA ARG A 74 4.48 2.88 17.44
C ARG A 74 3.93 1.49 17.13
N VAL A 75 3.89 0.63 18.13
CA VAL A 75 3.39 -0.74 17.91
C VAL A 75 1.92 -0.72 17.52
N ASP A 76 1.13 0.09 18.18
CA ASP A 76 -0.29 0.15 17.86
C ASP A 76 -0.51 0.69 16.47
N ALA A 77 0.22 1.73 16.08
CA ALA A 77 0.10 2.28 14.74
C ALA A 77 0.48 1.24 13.69
N HIS A 78 1.55 0.48 13.95
CA HIS A 78 1.94 -0.59 13.04
C HIS A 78 0.84 -1.64 12.90
N ARG A 79 0.23 -2.01 14.01
CA ARG A 79 -0.84 -3.00 13.96
C ARG A 79 -2.02 -2.53 13.14
N MET A 80 -2.32 -1.23 13.24
CA MET A 80 -3.42 -0.67 12.46
C MET A 80 -3.14 -0.78 10.97
N VAL A 81 -1.92 -0.49 10.57
CA VAL A 81 -1.55 -0.57 9.16
C VAL A 81 -1.56 -2.03 8.69
N TYR A 82 -0.99 -2.93 9.50
CA TYR A 82 -1.00 -4.35 9.15
C TYR A 82 -2.42 -4.88 9.00
N ALA A 83 -3.31 -4.46 9.88
CA ALA A 83 -4.70 -4.92 9.80
C ALA A 83 -5.34 -4.48 8.48
N ALA A 84 -5.04 -3.27 8.06
CA ALA A 84 -5.60 -2.76 6.82
C ALA A 84 -5.05 -3.48 5.59
N LEU A 85 -3.86 -4.06 5.70
CA LEU A 85 -3.21 -4.72 4.57
C LEU A 85 -3.19 -6.23 4.70
N GLN A 86 -4.03 -6.79 5.55
CA GLN A 86 -4.00 -8.22 5.80
C GLN A 86 -4.13 -9.07 4.55
N GLY A 87 -4.96 -8.64 3.62
CA GLY A 87 -5.14 -9.39 2.38
C GLY A 87 -3.87 -9.45 1.55
N GLU A 88 -3.15 -8.35 1.48
CA GLU A 88 -1.91 -8.30 0.71
C GLU A 88 -0.83 -9.15 1.36
N ILE A 89 -0.77 -9.12 2.69
CA ILE A 89 0.21 -9.92 3.40
C ILE A 89 -0.07 -11.41 3.17
N ALA A 90 -1.33 -11.79 3.24
CA ALA A 90 -1.71 -13.17 2.99
C ALA A 90 -1.41 -13.59 1.56
N ALA A 91 -1.45 -12.65 0.64
CA ALA A 91 -1.25 -12.94 -0.78
C ALA A 91 0.23 -13.02 -1.17
N GLY A 92 1.16 -12.73 -0.25
CA GLY A 92 2.56 -12.90 -0.58
C GLY A 92 3.47 -11.73 -0.33
N LEU A 93 2.96 -10.67 0.28
CA LEU A 93 3.81 -9.55 0.65
C LEU A 93 4.78 -10.03 1.73
N HIS A 94 6.07 -10.01 1.43
CA HIS A 94 7.06 -10.60 2.32
C HIS A 94 7.51 -9.67 3.42
N ALA A 95 7.75 -8.42 3.12
CA ALA A 95 8.30 -7.50 4.09
C ALA A 95 7.66 -6.14 3.93
N LEU A 96 7.34 -5.53 5.05
CA LEU A 96 6.65 -4.25 5.05
C LEU A 96 7.27 -3.39 6.15
N ALA A 97 7.99 -2.36 5.75
CA ALA A 97 8.54 -1.39 6.68
C ALA A 97 7.54 -0.25 6.80
N ILE A 98 7.19 0.11 8.02
CA ILE A 98 6.14 1.08 8.25
C ILE A 98 6.66 2.22 9.12
N ASP A 99 6.39 3.44 8.68
CA ASP A 99 6.63 4.64 9.46
C ASP A 99 5.28 5.37 9.53
N ALA A 100 4.55 5.14 10.61
CA ALA A 100 3.21 5.69 10.78
C ALA A 100 3.24 6.70 11.92
N ARG A 101 2.74 7.91 11.64
CA ARG A 101 2.78 8.96 12.65
C ARG A 101 1.61 9.90 12.50
N ALA A 102 1.33 10.66 13.57
CA ALA A 102 0.30 11.68 13.54
C ALA A 102 0.82 12.92 12.84
N PRO A 103 -0.09 13.74 12.31
CA PRO A 103 0.31 14.98 11.65
C PRO A 103 0.92 15.99 12.62
#